data_8ebba92680ed2ce3a89d355bd8a0e67d
#
_entry.id   8ebba92680ed2ce3a89d355bd8a0e67d
#
_cell.length_a   1.000
_cell.length_b   1.000
_cell.length_c   1.000
_cell.angle_alpha   90.00
_cell.angle_beta   90.00
_cell.angle_gamma   90.00
#
_symmetry.space_group_name_H-M   'P 1'
#
loop_
_entity.id
_entity.type
_entity.pdbx_description
1 polymer ?
#
loop_
_entity_poly.entity_id
_entity_poly.type
_entity_poly.pdbx_seq_one_letter_code
_entity_poly.pdbx_strand_id
1 'polypeptide(L)'
;MRFKTNRREALALLAVALSMPALTRGAAEIGTAEEGGPDGATVEREGFLDLMPDFWDVYDGTLNEDLPTRAQALAQRFFHKHEDQYQLAGYRFKQDDVARWLPGFDGRAAPTRAVHLRFARDYGGNLGRFRSALPDFSDRASPVTLLPSLMHFDAHLQPNGSSLPLFFGPDAIVYYHGADADLDVLFSHELFHCYQGQKNPAMCLDPAAPLYVSLWMEGTATYASERLNPGASPLHVLLDDAALAQADASSLRSAARAMLSKLDARDDATQSLFFEANHDGDGWPPRVGYAVGLRIARGLGTAMSLPQMAALPAQRVRETLAQALQGLA
;
A
#
# COMPACT_ATOMS: atom_id res chain seq x y z
N MET A 1 -20.52 -5.01 8.17
CA MET A 1 -19.90 -6.21 7.57
C MET A 1 -18.47 -5.80 7.25
N ARG A 2 -17.47 -6.26 8.02
CA ARG A 2 -16.06 -5.88 7.82
C ARG A 2 -15.49 -6.75 6.73
N PHE A 3 -15.06 -6.17 5.62
CA PHE A 3 -14.33 -6.86 4.58
C PHE A 3 -12.94 -7.21 5.11
N LYS A 4 -12.58 -8.49 5.05
CA LYS A 4 -11.22 -8.95 5.36
C LYS A 4 -10.35 -8.65 4.16
N THR A 5 -9.53 -7.63 4.22
CA THR A 5 -8.40 -7.47 3.30
C THR A 5 -7.33 -8.48 3.73
N ASN A 6 -7.24 -9.58 3.02
CA ASN A 6 -6.20 -10.57 3.26
C ASN A 6 -5.05 -10.28 2.29
N ARG A 7 -3.94 -9.75 2.80
CA ARG A 7 -2.71 -9.46 2.04
C ARG A 7 -2.20 -10.65 1.22
N ARG A 8 -2.52 -11.89 1.63
CA ARG A 8 -2.16 -13.12 0.90
C ARG A 8 -3.02 -13.39 -0.32
N GLU A 9 -4.25 -12.91 -0.39
CA GLU A 9 -5.04 -13.01 -1.63
C GLU A 9 -4.40 -12.20 -2.75
N ALA A 10 -3.76 -11.08 -2.43
CA ALA A 10 -2.97 -10.29 -3.37
C ALA A 10 -1.65 -10.99 -3.78
N LEU A 11 -1.00 -11.72 -2.89
CA LEU A 11 0.26 -12.43 -3.15
C LEU A 11 0.06 -13.85 -3.70
N ALA A 12 -1.06 -14.52 -3.41
CA ALA A 12 -1.33 -15.91 -3.81
C ALA A 12 -1.62 -16.09 -5.33
N LEU A 13 -1.94 -15.01 -6.06
CA LEU A 13 -2.16 -15.06 -7.51
C LEU A 13 -0.86 -15.13 -8.34
N LEU A 14 0.31 -15.11 -7.71
CA LEU A 14 1.62 -15.18 -8.39
C LEU A 14 2.00 -16.56 -8.95
N ALA A 15 1.31 -17.63 -8.56
CA ALA A 15 1.76 -19.00 -8.86
C ALA A 15 1.31 -19.55 -10.21
N VAL A 16 0.54 -18.84 -11.06
CA VAL A 16 -0.08 -19.41 -12.29
C VAL A 16 0.39 -18.76 -13.60
N ALA A 17 1.24 -17.73 -13.60
CA ALA A 17 1.61 -17.02 -14.83
C ALA A 17 3.05 -17.31 -15.34
N LEU A 18 3.47 -18.56 -15.39
CA LEU A 18 4.71 -18.97 -16.10
C LEU A 18 4.35 -19.86 -17.30
N SER A 19 3.76 -19.26 -18.35
CA SER A 19 3.88 -19.74 -19.75
C SER A 19 2.98 -18.91 -20.69
N MET A 20 3.52 -17.83 -21.27
CA MET A 20 3.10 -17.34 -22.60
C MET A 20 4.20 -16.47 -23.24
N PRO A 21 4.38 -16.52 -24.58
CA PRO A 21 5.52 -15.93 -25.25
C PRO A 21 5.39 -14.42 -25.45
N ALA A 22 6.53 -13.75 -25.49
CA ALA A 22 6.70 -12.33 -25.73
C ALA A 22 6.11 -11.88 -27.07
N LEU A 23 5.19 -10.93 -27.05
CA LEU A 23 4.78 -10.13 -28.21
C LEU A 23 5.48 -8.78 -28.14
N THR A 24 6.44 -8.59 -29.03
CA THR A 24 7.10 -7.31 -29.30
C THR A 24 6.09 -6.29 -29.82
N ARG A 25 5.95 -5.15 -29.14
CA ARG A 25 5.30 -3.96 -29.68
C ARG A 25 6.29 -2.81 -29.79
N GLY A 26 6.26 -2.18 -30.96
CA GLY A 26 7.17 -1.13 -31.38
C GLY A 26 6.99 0.18 -30.59
N ALA A 27 8.08 0.91 -30.53
CA ALA A 27 8.18 2.24 -29.93
C ALA A 27 7.28 3.23 -30.67
N ALA A 28 6.46 3.97 -29.94
CA ALA A 28 5.76 5.16 -30.42
C ALA A 28 6.43 6.41 -29.83
N GLU A 29 6.59 7.42 -30.65
CA GLU A 29 7.33 8.65 -30.42
C GLU A 29 6.69 9.53 -29.34
N ILE A 30 7.58 10.23 -28.60
CA ILE A 30 7.27 11.12 -27.48
C ILE A 30 6.72 12.44 -28.04
N GLY A 31 5.43 12.71 -27.76
CA GLY A 31 4.81 14.03 -27.96
C GLY A 31 4.97 14.88 -26.70
N THR A 32 5.35 16.13 -26.89
CA THR A 32 5.52 17.17 -25.86
C THR A 32 4.21 17.51 -25.17
N ALA A 33 4.24 17.65 -23.83
CA ALA A 33 3.12 17.98 -22.99
C ALA A 33 2.53 19.37 -23.31
N GLU A 34 1.22 19.45 -23.53
CA GLU A 34 0.43 20.67 -23.39
C GLU A 34 -0.29 20.68 -22.03
N GLU A 35 -0.25 21.85 -21.39
CA GLU A 35 -0.93 22.12 -20.12
C GLU A 35 -2.44 22.28 -20.35
N GLY A 36 -3.25 21.65 -19.46
CA GLY A 36 -4.65 22.02 -19.26
C GLY A 36 -5.64 21.38 -20.22
N GLY A 37 -6.06 20.14 -19.93
CA GLY A 37 -7.24 19.52 -20.54
C GLY A 37 -8.53 19.85 -19.78
N PRO A 38 -9.71 19.74 -20.41
CA PRO A 38 -11.02 20.01 -19.80
C PRO A 38 -11.34 18.99 -18.70
N ASP A 39 -12.14 19.42 -17.71
CA ASP A 39 -12.67 18.61 -16.62
C ASP A 39 -13.13 17.22 -17.09
N GLY A 40 -12.67 16.15 -16.41
CA GLY A 40 -13.15 14.79 -16.64
C GLY A 40 -12.19 13.85 -17.40
N ALA A 41 -10.97 14.26 -17.74
CA ALA A 41 -10.02 13.39 -18.45
C ALA A 41 -9.07 12.69 -17.47
N THR A 42 -8.84 11.37 -17.68
CA THR A 42 -7.76 10.61 -17.05
C THR A 42 -6.44 11.37 -17.18
N VAL A 43 -5.73 11.56 -16.06
CA VAL A 43 -4.43 12.24 -16.04
C VAL A 43 -3.32 11.21 -16.06
N GLU A 44 -2.58 11.16 -17.17
CA GLU A 44 -1.39 10.32 -17.31
C GLU A 44 -0.13 11.19 -17.33
N ARG A 45 0.82 10.86 -16.47
CA ARG A 45 2.17 11.42 -16.43
C ARG A 45 3.16 10.26 -16.36
N GLU A 46 4.41 10.50 -16.69
CA GLU A 46 5.41 9.42 -16.60
C GLU A 46 5.38 8.75 -15.21
N GLY A 47 5.02 7.46 -15.16
CA GLY A 47 4.94 6.67 -13.93
C GLY A 47 3.72 6.93 -13.02
N PHE A 48 2.75 7.76 -13.45
CA PHE A 48 1.53 8.05 -12.69
C PHE A 48 0.29 8.06 -13.57
N LEU A 49 -0.70 7.26 -13.18
CA LEU A 49 -2.01 7.17 -13.83
C LEU A 49 -3.10 7.51 -12.81
N ASP A 50 -3.83 8.60 -13.03
CA ASP A 50 -4.96 9.01 -12.20
C ASP A 50 -6.28 8.74 -12.92
N LEU A 51 -7.02 7.74 -12.45
CA LEU A 51 -8.34 7.36 -12.97
C LEU A 51 -9.50 8.02 -12.22
N MET A 52 -9.23 8.75 -11.15
CA MET A 52 -10.28 9.38 -10.35
C MET A 52 -11.08 10.45 -11.10
N PRO A 53 -10.51 11.26 -12.02
CA PRO A 53 -11.30 12.19 -12.82
C PRO A 53 -12.41 11.49 -13.61
N ASP A 54 -12.10 10.39 -14.31
CA ASP A 54 -13.09 9.58 -15.03
C ASP A 54 -14.16 8.99 -14.10
N PHE A 55 -13.74 8.56 -12.90
CA PHE A 55 -14.67 8.07 -11.88
C PHE A 55 -15.64 9.16 -11.44
N TRP A 56 -15.15 10.36 -11.14
CA TRP A 56 -15.98 11.48 -10.70
C TRP A 56 -16.96 11.93 -11.78
N ASP A 57 -16.56 11.91 -13.04
CA ASP A 57 -17.44 12.25 -14.16
C ASP A 57 -18.67 11.34 -14.20
N VAL A 58 -18.48 10.02 -14.08
CA VAL A 58 -19.59 9.07 -14.05
C VAL A 58 -20.40 9.17 -12.76
N TYR A 59 -19.74 9.31 -11.63
CA TYR A 59 -20.37 9.41 -10.31
C TYR A 59 -21.29 10.64 -10.24
N ASP A 60 -20.76 11.83 -10.57
CA ASP A 60 -21.51 13.09 -10.53
C ASP A 60 -22.66 13.10 -11.55
N GLY A 61 -22.41 12.58 -12.72
CA GLY A 61 -23.42 12.48 -13.80
C GLY A 61 -24.62 11.58 -13.48
N THR A 62 -24.52 10.78 -12.39
CA THR A 62 -25.59 9.83 -12.01
C THR A 62 -26.22 10.10 -10.64
N LEU A 63 -25.85 11.19 -9.96
CA LEU A 63 -26.31 11.49 -8.59
C LEU A 63 -27.84 11.54 -8.43
N ASN A 64 -28.57 11.90 -9.49
CA ASN A 64 -30.03 12.02 -9.48
C ASN A 64 -30.76 10.72 -9.84
N GLU A 65 -30.01 9.65 -10.18
CA GLU A 65 -30.57 8.35 -10.56
C GLU A 65 -30.76 7.46 -9.33
N ASP A 66 -31.53 6.38 -9.49
CA ASP A 66 -31.68 5.37 -8.44
C ASP A 66 -30.39 4.53 -8.31
N LEU A 67 -30.25 3.86 -7.17
CA LEU A 67 -29.06 3.05 -6.84
C LEU A 67 -28.73 1.99 -7.92
N PRO A 68 -29.68 1.19 -8.46
CA PRO A 68 -29.39 0.23 -9.51
C PRO A 68 -28.83 0.89 -10.77
N THR A 69 -29.43 1.99 -11.21
CA THR A 69 -28.99 2.75 -12.41
C THR A 69 -27.58 3.34 -12.22
N ARG A 70 -27.31 3.92 -11.05
CA ARG A 70 -25.98 4.43 -10.68
C ARG A 70 -24.92 3.32 -10.66
N ALA A 71 -25.22 2.21 -10.01
CA ALA A 71 -24.32 1.07 -9.94
C ALA A 71 -24.02 0.48 -11.32
N GLN A 72 -25.04 0.38 -12.18
CA GLN A 72 -24.87 -0.06 -13.58
C GLN A 72 -24.01 0.92 -14.38
N ALA A 73 -24.25 2.23 -14.25
CA ALA A 73 -23.48 3.23 -14.96
C ALA A 73 -21.99 3.21 -14.55
N LEU A 74 -21.70 3.17 -13.26
CA LEU A 74 -20.33 3.04 -12.75
C LEU A 74 -19.67 1.74 -13.22
N ALA A 75 -20.38 0.60 -13.11
CA ALA A 75 -19.84 -0.69 -13.55
C ALA A 75 -19.48 -0.68 -15.05
N GLN A 76 -20.32 -0.11 -15.90
CA GLN A 76 -20.12 -0.13 -17.36
C GLN A 76 -19.20 0.98 -17.85
N ARG A 77 -19.41 2.24 -17.38
CA ARG A 77 -18.74 3.41 -17.93
C ARG A 77 -17.40 3.70 -17.27
N PHE A 78 -17.14 3.15 -16.06
CA PHE A 78 -15.89 3.30 -15.35
C PHE A 78 -15.17 1.97 -15.13
N PHE A 79 -15.70 1.03 -14.34
CA PHE A 79 -14.99 -0.20 -13.99
C PHE A 79 -14.67 -1.09 -15.18
N HIS A 80 -15.60 -1.23 -16.14
CA HIS A 80 -15.34 -1.97 -17.39
C HIS A 80 -14.39 -1.23 -18.33
N LYS A 81 -14.49 0.09 -18.40
CA LYS A 81 -13.56 0.92 -19.21
C LYS A 81 -12.10 0.75 -18.76
N HIS A 82 -11.88 0.61 -17.45
CA HIS A 82 -10.55 0.49 -16.84
C HIS A 82 -10.27 -0.93 -16.30
N GLU A 83 -10.94 -1.94 -16.86
CA GLU A 83 -10.84 -3.33 -16.39
C GLU A 83 -9.41 -3.86 -16.41
N ASP A 84 -8.59 -3.43 -17.36
CA ASP A 84 -7.17 -3.78 -17.47
C ASP A 84 -6.37 -3.37 -16.22
N GLN A 85 -6.64 -2.17 -15.67
CA GLN A 85 -5.97 -1.68 -14.47
C GLN A 85 -6.41 -2.47 -13.22
N TYR A 86 -7.69 -2.81 -13.12
CA TYR A 86 -8.19 -3.66 -12.04
C TYR A 86 -7.65 -5.09 -12.13
N GLN A 87 -7.58 -5.66 -13.34
CA GLN A 87 -6.96 -6.98 -13.56
C GLN A 87 -5.47 -6.96 -13.23
N LEU A 88 -4.76 -5.87 -13.56
CA LEU A 88 -3.37 -5.68 -13.17
C LEU A 88 -3.22 -5.62 -11.64
N ALA A 89 -4.17 -5.00 -10.93
CA ALA A 89 -4.23 -4.99 -9.48
C ALA A 89 -4.73 -6.31 -8.85
N GLY A 90 -5.08 -7.32 -9.66
CA GLY A 90 -5.57 -8.60 -9.19
C GLY A 90 -7.07 -8.64 -8.83
N TYR A 91 -7.83 -7.61 -9.23
CA TYR A 91 -9.25 -7.49 -8.90
C TYR A 91 -10.14 -7.51 -10.14
N ARG A 92 -11.39 -7.94 -9.93
CA ARG A 92 -12.48 -7.86 -10.92
C ARG A 92 -13.76 -7.49 -10.20
N PHE A 93 -14.32 -6.35 -10.53
CA PHE A 93 -15.56 -5.86 -9.93
C PHE A 93 -16.75 -6.06 -10.87
N LYS A 94 -17.86 -6.53 -10.29
CA LYS A 94 -19.14 -6.67 -10.96
C LYS A 94 -20.09 -5.58 -10.50
N GLN A 95 -21.20 -5.40 -11.24
CA GLN A 95 -22.23 -4.44 -10.85
C GLN A 95 -22.73 -4.62 -9.42
N ASP A 96 -22.88 -5.87 -8.95
CA ASP A 96 -23.32 -6.16 -7.58
C ASP A 96 -22.31 -5.71 -6.52
N ASP A 97 -21.01 -5.73 -6.84
CA ASP A 97 -19.96 -5.24 -5.94
C ASP A 97 -20.09 -3.71 -5.80
N VAL A 98 -20.27 -3.02 -6.93
CA VAL A 98 -20.50 -1.57 -6.98
C VAL A 98 -21.78 -1.20 -6.24
N ALA A 99 -22.87 -1.93 -6.47
CA ALA A 99 -24.16 -1.67 -5.81
C ALA A 99 -24.09 -1.83 -4.26
N ARG A 100 -23.28 -2.77 -3.78
CA ARG A 100 -23.06 -2.96 -2.33
C ARG A 100 -22.19 -1.87 -1.72
N TRP A 101 -21.18 -1.40 -2.46
CA TRP A 101 -20.22 -0.40 -2.00
C TRP A 101 -20.79 1.02 -2.03
N LEU A 102 -21.53 1.38 -3.09
CA LEU A 102 -21.94 2.74 -3.40
C LEU A 102 -22.69 3.47 -2.28
N PRO A 103 -23.66 2.87 -1.54
CA PRO A 103 -24.34 3.57 -0.46
C PRO A 103 -23.40 4.00 0.69
N GLY A 104 -22.39 3.18 0.98
CA GLY A 104 -21.37 3.52 1.96
C GLY A 104 -20.38 4.56 1.43
N PHE A 105 -20.11 4.56 0.14
CA PHE A 105 -19.25 5.55 -0.52
C PHE A 105 -19.90 6.93 -0.56
N ASP A 106 -21.20 7.04 -0.83
CA ASP A 106 -21.92 8.32 -0.89
C ASP A 106 -21.68 9.18 0.35
N GLY A 107 -21.68 8.56 1.54
CA GLY A 107 -21.38 9.27 2.79
C GLY A 107 -19.92 9.74 2.93
N ARG A 108 -19.03 9.27 2.09
CA ARG A 108 -17.58 9.56 2.08
C ARG A 108 -17.09 10.20 0.80
N ALA A 109 -17.97 10.46 -0.17
CA ALA A 109 -17.59 10.99 -1.48
C ALA A 109 -16.82 12.32 -1.38
N ALA A 110 -17.28 13.25 -0.57
CA ALA A 110 -16.63 14.56 -0.39
C ALA A 110 -15.21 14.44 0.23
N PRO A 111 -14.98 13.75 1.36
CA PRO A 111 -13.62 13.53 1.87
C PRO A 111 -12.75 12.69 0.92
N THR A 112 -13.31 11.70 0.20
CA THR A 112 -12.55 10.93 -0.80
C THR A 112 -12.07 11.83 -1.94
N ARG A 113 -12.90 12.75 -2.42
CA ARG A 113 -12.49 13.74 -3.42
C ARG A 113 -11.39 14.66 -2.89
N ALA A 114 -11.49 15.10 -1.65
CA ALA A 114 -10.45 15.94 -1.05
C ALA A 114 -9.11 15.20 -0.92
N VAL A 115 -9.12 13.92 -0.51
CA VAL A 115 -7.91 13.07 -0.46
C VAL A 115 -7.34 12.85 -1.85
N HIS A 116 -8.17 12.52 -2.85
CA HIS A 116 -7.75 12.38 -4.24
C HIS A 116 -7.02 13.64 -4.73
N LEU A 117 -7.65 14.82 -4.60
CA LEU A 117 -7.07 16.08 -5.09
C LEU A 117 -5.76 16.44 -4.39
N ARG A 118 -5.65 16.18 -3.07
CA ARG A 118 -4.37 16.35 -2.35
C ARG A 118 -3.31 15.39 -2.89
N PHE A 119 -3.64 14.11 -3.05
CA PHE A 119 -2.71 13.10 -3.56
C PHE A 119 -2.19 13.48 -4.95
N ALA A 120 -3.08 13.78 -5.90
CA ALA A 120 -2.72 14.14 -7.27
C ALA A 120 -1.86 15.42 -7.34
N ARG A 121 -2.16 16.42 -6.50
CA ARG A 121 -1.38 17.66 -6.40
C ARG A 121 0.04 17.40 -5.88
N ASP A 122 0.17 16.60 -4.83
CA ASP A 122 1.41 16.46 -4.06
C ASP A 122 2.31 15.31 -4.56
N TYR A 123 1.78 14.45 -5.45
CA TYR A 123 2.45 13.25 -5.99
C TYR A 123 3.87 13.54 -6.50
N GLY A 124 4.02 14.52 -7.40
CA GLY A 124 5.32 14.83 -8.02
C GLY A 124 6.36 15.29 -7.00
N GLY A 125 5.94 16.09 -6.02
CA GLY A 125 6.80 16.53 -4.92
C GLY A 125 7.23 15.38 -4.02
N ASN A 126 6.29 14.50 -3.67
CA ASN A 126 6.54 13.30 -2.86
C ASN A 126 7.51 12.33 -3.54
N LEU A 127 7.27 12.02 -4.80
CA LEU A 127 8.16 11.18 -5.60
C LEU A 127 9.56 11.80 -5.73
N GLY A 128 9.64 13.12 -5.95
CA GLY A 128 10.91 13.85 -6.02
C GLY A 128 11.71 13.76 -4.72
N ARG A 129 11.07 13.92 -3.56
CA ARG A 129 11.70 13.74 -2.24
C ARG A 129 12.19 12.32 -2.03
N PHE A 130 11.35 11.33 -2.37
CA PHE A 130 11.68 9.91 -2.26
C PHE A 130 12.91 9.55 -3.12
N ARG A 131 12.93 9.97 -4.39
CA ARG A 131 14.07 9.76 -5.32
C ARG A 131 15.33 10.48 -4.87
N SER A 132 15.22 11.66 -4.28
CA SER A 132 16.38 12.39 -3.74
C SER A 132 17.04 11.65 -2.57
N ALA A 133 16.24 10.99 -1.74
CA ALA A 133 16.74 10.18 -0.63
C ALA A 133 17.22 8.79 -1.05
N LEU A 134 16.65 8.23 -2.11
CA LEU A 134 16.91 6.89 -2.65
C LEU A 134 17.15 6.99 -4.18
N PRO A 135 18.31 7.52 -4.61
CA PRO A 135 18.55 7.88 -6.02
C PRO A 135 18.64 6.68 -6.98
N ASP A 136 18.73 5.47 -6.44
CA ASP A 136 18.71 4.21 -7.18
C ASP A 136 17.32 3.53 -7.19
N PHE A 137 16.28 4.23 -6.76
CA PHE A 137 14.87 3.84 -6.95
C PHE A 137 14.43 4.05 -8.41
N SER A 138 13.77 3.05 -8.99
CA SER A 138 13.19 3.12 -10.33
C SER A 138 11.67 3.30 -10.27
N ASP A 139 11.18 4.49 -10.53
CA ASP A 139 9.76 4.79 -10.68
C ASP A 139 9.13 4.09 -11.91
N ARG A 140 9.90 3.87 -12.97
CA ARG A 140 9.46 3.06 -14.12
C ARG A 140 9.16 1.60 -13.76
N ALA A 141 9.92 1.05 -12.81
CA ALA A 141 9.67 -0.30 -12.30
C ALA A 141 8.48 -0.34 -11.34
N SER A 142 8.05 0.80 -10.81
CA SER A 142 6.96 0.91 -9.83
C SER A 142 6.00 2.05 -10.22
N PRO A 143 5.26 1.90 -11.34
CA PRO A 143 4.25 2.87 -11.72
C PRO A 143 3.13 2.93 -10.67
N VAL A 144 2.60 4.13 -10.45
CA VAL A 144 1.54 4.38 -9.47
C VAL A 144 0.22 4.63 -10.18
N THR A 145 -0.84 3.95 -9.76
CA THR A 145 -2.21 4.16 -10.24
C THR A 145 -3.13 4.57 -9.11
N LEU A 146 -3.92 5.61 -9.31
CA LEU A 146 -4.92 6.11 -8.38
C LEU A 146 -6.32 5.77 -8.91
N LEU A 147 -7.11 5.00 -8.14
CA LEU A 147 -8.43 4.49 -8.55
C LEU A 147 -9.30 4.15 -7.32
N PRO A 148 -10.64 4.12 -7.43
CA PRO A 148 -11.48 3.63 -6.33
C PRO A 148 -11.27 2.13 -6.14
N SER A 149 -10.93 1.72 -4.93
CA SER A 149 -10.61 0.33 -4.58
C SER A 149 -11.81 -0.51 -4.13
N LEU A 150 -12.99 0.09 -4.02
CA LEU A 150 -14.18 -0.53 -3.39
C LEU A 150 -13.86 -1.05 -1.97
N MET A 151 -13.01 -0.36 -1.24
CA MET A 151 -12.56 -0.71 0.12
C MET A 151 -11.68 -1.96 0.20
N HIS A 152 -11.13 -2.46 -0.92
CA HIS A 152 -10.26 -3.63 -0.91
C HIS A 152 -8.84 -3.29 -0.45
N PHE A 153 -8.36 -2.07 -0.74
CA PHE A 153 -7.04 -1.60 -0.33
C PHE A 153 -7.00 -0.06 -0.26
N ASP A 154 -6.26 0.48 0.66
CA ASP A 154 -5.80 1.86 0.74
C ASP A 154 -4.56 2.06 -0.14
N ALA A 155 -3.61 1.10 -0.07
CA ALA A 155 -2.54 0.92 -1.03
C ALA A 155 -2.34 -0.57 -1.33
N HIS A 156 -1.87 -0.89 -2.54
CA HIS A 156 -1.68 -2.27 -2.99
C HIS A 156 -0.53 -2.39 -3.98
N LEU A 157 0.49 -3.14 -3.60
CA LEU A 157 1.61 -3.51 -4.46
C LEU A 157 1.33 -4.85 -5.14
N GLN A 158 1.26 -4.86 -6.48
CA GLN A 158 1.02 -6.09 -7.25
C GLN A 158 2.20 -6.38 -8.18
N PRO A 159 3.05 -7.36 -7.86
CA PRO A 159 4.14 -7.75 -8.75
C PRO A 159 3.64 -8.24 -10.11
N ASN A 160 4.26 -7.74 -11.20
CA ASN A 160 3.96 -8.14 -12.57
C ASN A 160 5.26 -8.25 -13.37
N GLY A 161 5.82 -9.46 -13.45
CA GLY A 161 7.14 -9.70 -14.02
C GLY A 161 8.23 -8.94 -13.25
N SER A 162 8.96 -8.06 -13.94
CA SER A 162 9.97 -7.19 -13.33
C SER A 162 9.40 -5.85 -12.83
N SER A 163 8.12 -5.58 -13.05
CA SER A 163 7.42 -4.37 -12.60
C SER A 163 6.73 -4.61 -11.27
N LEU A 164 6.65 -3.56 -10.46
CA LEU A 164 6.00 -3.53 -9.15
C LEU A 164 4.95 -2.40 -9.12
N PRO A 165 3.86 -2.51 -9.91
CA PRO A 165 2.79 -1.52 -9.91
C PRO A 165 2.24 -1.32 -8.50
N LEU A 166 2.04 -0.05 -8.14
CA LEU A 166 1.49 0.38 -6.86
C LEU A 166 0.18 1.11 -7.09
N PHE A 167 -0.88 0.63 -6.46
CA PHE A 167 -2.22 1.18 -6.56
C PHE A 167 -2.61 1.85 -5.25
N PHE A 168 -3.27 3.02 -5.34
CA PHE A 168 -3.86 3.70 -4.18
C PHE A 168 -5.36 3.84 -4.35
N GLY A 169 -6.11 3.52 -3.29
CA GLY A 169 -7.56 3.65 -3.20
C GLY A 169 -7.99 4.80 -2.30
N PRO A 170 -8.29 6.01 -2.83
CA PRO A 170 -8.68 7.15 -2.00
C PRO A 170 -9.91 6.90 -1.13
N ASP A 171 -10.82 6.04 -1.57
CA ASP A 171 -12.02 5.62 -0.83
C ASP A 171 -11.66 4.81 0.42
N ALA A 172 -10.67 3.93 0.31
CA ALA A 172 -10.18 3.14 1.44
C ALA A 172 -9.20 3.94 2.32
N ILE A 173 -8.40 4.85 1.75
CA ILE A 173 -7.59 5.79 2.55
C ILE A 173 -8.48 6.57 3.51
N VAL A 174 -9.58 7.17 3.03
CA VAL A 174 -10.53 7.88 3.91
C VAL A 174 -11.14 6.97 4.96
N TYR A 175 -11.42 5.73 4.62
CA TYR A 175 -12.05 4.79 5.56
C TYR A 175 -11.10 4.33 6.66
N TYR A 176 -9.86 4.01 6.33
CA TYR A 176 -8.88 3.45 7.28
C TYR A 176 -8.10 4.52 8.04
N HIS A 177 -7.77 5.63 7.36
CA HIS A 177 -6.90 6.68 7.89
C HIS A 177 -7.63 8.01 8.17
N GLY A 178 -8.86 8.15 7.69
CA GLY A 178 -9.62 9.38 7.83
C GLY A 178 -9.35 10.41 6.72
N ALA A 179 -10.11 11.50 6.75
CA ALA A 179 -9.99 12.58 5.78
C ALA A 179 -8.66 13.36 5.91
N ASP A 180 -8.10 13.36 7.12
CA ASP A 180 -6.88 14.10 7.48
C ASP A 180 -5.61 13.21 7.42
N ALA A 181 -5.69 12.03 6.78
CA ALA A 181 -4.56 11.14 6.57
C ALA A 181 -3.31 11.89 6.10
N ASP A 182 -2.15 11.58 6.68
CA ASP A 182 -0.87 12.10 6.21
C ASP A 182 -0.43 11.34 4.96
N LEU A 183 -0.77 11.90 3.79
CA LEU A 183 -0.49 11.26 2.50
C LEU A 183 1.01 11.18 2.19
N ASP A 184 1.83 12.08 2.73
CA ASP A 184 3.29 12.07 2.53
C ASP A 184 3.90 10.86 3.26
N VAL A 185 3.43 10.59 4.47
CA VAL A 185 3.85 9.42 5.26
C VAL A 185 3.39 8.13 4.60
N LEU A 186 2.10 8.02 4.26
CA LEU A 186 1.54 6.84 3.59
C LEU A 186 2.27 6.56 2.27
N PHE A 187 2.45 7.58 1.43
CA PHE A 187 3.14 7.44 0.15
C PHE A 187 4.58 6.97 0.31
N SER A 188 5.32 7.54 1.26
CA SER A 188 6.71 7.14 1.55
C SER A 188 6.81 5.71 2.06
N HIS A 189 5.85 5.27 2.87
CA HIS A 189 5.75 3.88 3.37
C HIS A 189 5.58 2.91 2.20
N GLU A 190 4.60 3.13 1.35
CA GLU A 190 4.26 2.25 0.25
C GLU A 190 5.33 2.24 -0.86
N LEU A 191 5.91 3.39 -1.20
CA LEU A 191 7.05 3.43 -2.11
C LEU A 191 8.27 2.69 -1.55
N PHE A 192 8.46 2.66 -0.23
CA PHE A 192 9.56 1.91 0.34
C PHE A 192 9.36 0.40 0.17
N HIS A 193 8.13 -0.12 0.18
CA HIS A 193 7.86 -1.51 -0.21
C HIS A 193 8.25 -1.79 -1.66
N CYS A 194 7.97 -0.87 -2.59
CA CYS A 194 8.45 -0.97 -3.96
C CYS A 194 9.99 -1.02 -4.01
N TYR A 195 10.65 -0.15 -3.26
CA TYR A 195 12.10 -0.11 -3.18
C TYR A 195 12.70 -1.41 -2.61
N GLN A 196 12.13 -1.95 -1.53
CA GLN A 196 12.50 -3.26 -0.99
C GLN A 196 12.36 -4.37 -2.04
N GLY A 197 11.24 -4.40 -2.77
CA GLY A 197 11.00 -5.35 -3.85
C GLY A 197 12.01 -5.22 -5.00
N GLN A 198 12.43 -4.00 -5.34
CA GLN A 198 13.48 -3.76 -6.33
C GLN A 198 14.86 -4.22 -5.86
N LYS A 199 15.17 -4.08 -4.55
CA LYS A 199 16.48 -4.43 -3.98
C LYS A 199 16.60 -5.90 -3.59
N ASN A 200 15.52 -6.51 -3.15
CA ASN A 200 15.53 -7.88 -2.64
C ASN A 200 14.25 -8.65 -3.04
N PRO A 201 13.99 -8.83 -4.35
CA PRO A 201 12.74 -9.41 -4.83
C PRO A 201 12.53 -10.85 -4.31
N ALA A 202 13.59 -11.65 -4.19
CA ALA A 202 13.48 -13.02 -3.71
C ALA A 202 12.95 -13.12 -2.26
N MET A 203 13.17 -12.12 -1.43
CA MET A 203 12.64 -12.07 -0.07
C MET A 203 11.28 -11.38 -0.03
N CYS A 204 11.18 -10.20 -0.65
CA CYS A 204 10.05 -9.29 -0.46
C CYS A 204 8.80 -9.72 -1.24
N LEU A 205 8.96 -10.55 -2.28
CA LEU A 205 7.86 -11.00 -3.15
C LEU A 205 7.49 -12.48 -2.95
N ASP A 206 7.99 -13.13 -1.89
CA ASP A 206 7.60 -14.51 -1.53
C ASP A 206 6.20 -14.48 -0.87
N PRO A 207 5.15 -15.04 -1.51
CA PRO A 207 3.80 -15.06 -0.95
C PRO A 207 3.67 -15.92 0.31
N ALA A 208 4.60 -16.85 0.51
CA ALA A 208 4.68 -17.69 1.70
C ALA A 208 5.79 -17.23 2.65
N ALA A 209 6.11 -15.93 2.64
CA ALA A 209 7.17 -15.37 3.45
C ALA A 209 6.95 -15.66 4.96
N PRO A 210 8.03 -16.03 5.69
CA PRO A 210 7.94 -16.20 7.13
C PRO A 210 7.75 -14.86 7.85
N LEU A 211 7.32 -14.94 9.12
CA LEU A 211 7.03 -13.78 9.97
C LEU A 211 8.17 -12.74 9.98
N TYR A 212 9.43 -13.19 10.00
CA TYR A 212 10.56 -12.26 10.01
C TYR A 212 10.62 -11.35 8.77
N VAL A 213 10.13 -11.80 7.62
CA VAL A 213 10.06 -10.98 6.41
C VAL A 213 9.03 -9.88 6.58
N SER A 214 7.82 -10.22 7.02
CA SER A 214 6.76 -9.22 7.29
C SER A 214 7.21 -8.20 8.33
N LEU A 215 7.82 -8.66 9.44
CA LEU A 215 8.33 -7.78 10.48
C LEU A 215 9.42 -6.83 9.95
N TRP A 216 10.30 -7.32 9.09
CA TRP A 216 11.33 -6.50 8.46
C TRP A 216 10.74 -5.49 7.50
N MET A 217 9.88 -5.94 6.58
CA MET A 217 9.30 -5.09 5.54
C MET A 217 8.49 -3.96 6.15
N GLU A 218 7.55 -4.28 7.06
CA GLU A 218 6.70 -3.27 7.68
C GLU A 218 7.49 -2.34 8.61
N GLY A 219 8.40 -2.91 9.41
CA GLY A 219 9.20 -2.12 10.34
C GLY A 219 10.13 -1.13 9.63
N THR A 220 10.79 -1.56 8.54
CA THR A 220 11.70 -0.67 7.80
C THR A 220 10.96 0.29 6.88
N ALA A 221 9.75 -0.05 6.36
CA ALA A 221 8.91 0.89 5.61
C ALA A 221 8.35 1.98 6.55
N THR A 222 7.88 1.61 7.75
CA THR A 222 7.44 2.56 8.78
C THR A 222 8.60 3.48 9.22
N TYR A 223 9.81 2.95 9.36
CA TYR A 223 10.99 3.76 9.66
C TYR A 223 11.39 4.67 8.49
N ALA A 224 11.31 4.19 7.26
CA ALA A 224 11.59 5.00 6.08
C ALA A 224 10.61 6.17 5.97
N SER A 225 9.31 5.92 6.18
CA SER A 225 8.30 6.99 6.16
C SER A 225 8.55 8.04 7.23
N GLU A 226 8.95 7.65 8.45
CA GLU A 226 9.37 8.58 9.50
C GLU A 226 10.60 9.42 9.11
N ARG A 227 11.61 8.76 8.53
CA ARG A 227 12.86 9.45 8.13
C ARG A 227 12.67 10.43 6.98
N LEU A 228 11.77 10.12 6.06
CA LEU A 228 11.48 10.95 4.89
C LEU A 228 10.52 12.10 5.19
N ASN A 229 9.78 12.01 6.30
CA ASN A 229 8.81 13.02 6.75
C ASN A 229 9.14 13.49 8.18
N PRO A 230 10.26 14.22 8.35
CA PRO A 230 10.66 14.70 9.67
C PRO A 230 9.62 15.69 10.21
N GLY A 231 9.03 15.38 11.34
CA GLY A 231 7.94 16.15 11.95
C GLY A 231 6.57 15.47 11.85
N ALA A 232 6.45 14.35 11.12
CA ALA A 232 5.24 13.53 11.18
C ALA A 232 4.97 13.04 12.61
N SER A 233 3.71 13.07 13.02
CA SER A 233 3.33 12.59 14.35
C SER A 233 3.52 11.08 14.48
N PRO A 234 3.75 10.55 15.70
CA PRO A 234 3.79 9.09 15.91
C PRO A 234 2.50 8.39 15.43
N LEU A 235 1.37 9.07 15.47
CA LEU A 235 0.10 8.55 14.97
C LEU A 235 0.17 8.31 13.45
N HIS A 236 0.59 9.31 12.68
CA HIS A 236 0.71 9.19 11.23
C HIS A 236 1.80 8.19 10.82
N VAL A 237 2.96 8.19 11.51
CA VAL A 237 4.04 7.21 11.26
C VAL A 237 3.55 5.77 11.45
N LEU A 238 2.64 5.54 12.40
CA LEU A 238 2.00 4.24 12.62
C LEU A 238 0.66 4.08 11.87
N LEU A 239 0.54 4.77 10.72
CA LEU A 239 -0.58 4.62 9.79
C LEU A 239 -1.94 4.88 10.45
N ASP A 240 -2.01 5.98 11.19
CA ASP A 240 -3.19 6.50 11.89
C ASP A 240 -3.81 5.52 12.92
N ASP A 241 -3.01 4.56 13.40
CA ASP A 241 -3.42 3.62 14.43
C ASP A 241 -3.11 4.16 15.84
N ALA A 242 -4.12 4.71 16.50
CA ALA A 242 -3.99 5.30 17.83
C ALA A 242 -3.58 4.27 18.91
N ALA A 243 -3.98 3.01 18.78
CA ALA A 243 -3.62 1.97 19.72
C ALA A 243 -2.13 1.63 19.61
N LEU A 244 -1.60 1.59 18.39
CA LEU A 244 -0.16 1.42 18.15
C LEU A 244 0.66 2.62 18.63
N ALA A 245 0.19 3.84 18.36
CA ALA A 245 0.89 5.06 18.76
C ALA A 245 0.97 5.23 20.28
N GLN A 246 0.04 4.62 21.02
CA GLN A 246 -0.03 4.65 22.48
C GLN A 246 0.49 3.35 23.14
N ALA A 247 0.98 2.38 22.36
CA ALA A 247 1.47 1.11 22.89
C ALA A 247 2.62 1.32 23.89
N ASP A 248 2.46 0.79 25.09
CA ASP A 248 3.48 0.92 26.13
C ASP A 248 4.64 -0.06 25.93
N ALA A 249 5.75 0.21 26.65
CA ALA A 249 6.94 -0.63 26.56
C ALA A 249 6.72 -2.08 27.04
N SER A 250 5.73 -2.33 27.90
CA SER A 250 5.40 -3.66 28.39
C SER A 250 4.72 -4.50 27.31
N SER A 251 3.73 -3.91 26.64
CA SER A 251 3.04 -4.50 25.48
C SER A 251 4.01 -4.83 24.36
N LEU A 252 4.89 -3.89 24.00
CA LEU A 252 5.90 -4.11 22.96
C LEU A 252 6.90 -5.22 23.33
N ARG A 253 7.34 -5.31 24.61
CA ARG A 253 8.19 -6.42 25.07
C ARG A 253 7.48 -7.76 25.01
N SER A 254 6.21 -7.82 25.39
CA SER A 254 5.42 -9.05 25.33
C SER A 254 5.26 -9.52 23.89
N ALA A 255 4.90 -8.62 22.97
CA ALA A 255 4.82 -8.90 21.55
C ALA A 255 6.17 -9.35 20.95
N ALA A 256 7.27 -8.69 21.33
CA ALA A 256 8.63 -9.06 20.87
C ALA A 256 9.01 -10.49 21.27
N ARG A 257 8.68 -10.91 22.52
CA ARG A 257 8.88 -12.31 22.97
C ARG A 257 8.07 -13.31 22.15
N ALA A 258 6.80 -13.00 21.90
CA ALA A 258 5.93 -13.85 21.10
C ALA A 258 6.42 -13.96 19.64
N MET A 259 6.83 -12.84 19.03
CA MET A 259 7.41 -12.81 17.68
C MET A 259 8.71 -13.62 17.59
N LEU A 260 9.61 -13.50 18.59
CA LEU A 260 10.86 -14.22 18.61
C LEU A 260 10.64 -15.75 18.55
N SER A 261 9.63 -16.24 19.26
CA SER A 261 9.28 -17.67 19.26
C SER A 261 8.65 -18.15 17.94
N LYS A 262 8.20 -17.24 17.07
CA LYS A 262 7.45 -17.50 15.83
C LYS A 262 8.14 -16.95 14.58
N LEU A 263 9.40 -16.50 14.64
CA LEU A 263 10.08 -15.82 13.54
C LEU A 263 10.02 -16.55 12.21
N ASP A 264 10.09 -17.88 12.24
CA ASP A 264 10.10 -18.73 11.04
C ASP A 264 8.70 -19.23 10.65
N ALA A 265 7.65 -18.84 11.38
CA ALA A 265 6.29 -19.25 11.10
C ALA A 265 5.80 -18.65 9.76
N ARG A 266 5.08 -19.47 8.98
CA ARG A 266 4.59 -19.11 7.64
C ARG A 266 3.07 -19.21 7.53
N ASP A 267 2.40 -19.52 8.63
CA ASP A 267 0.94 -19.69 8.68
C ASP A 267 0.22 -18.35 8.80
N ASP A 268 -1.00 -18.29 8.25
CA ASP A 268 -1.81 -17.07 8.22
C ASP A 268 -2.20 -16.61 9.61
N ALA A 269 -2.44 -17.54 10.54
CA ALA A 269 -2.83 -17.19 11.91
C ALA A 269 -1.72 -16.40 12.62
N THR A 270 -0.45 -16.79 12.40
CA THR A 270 0.70 -16.04 12.94
C THR A 270 0.84 -14.66 12.27
N GLN A 271 0.64 -14.57 10.96
CA GLN A 271 0.68 -13.27 10.27
C GLN A 271 -0.44 -12.35 10.76
N SER A 272 -1.67 -12.86 10.84
CA SER A 272 -2.84 -12.10 11.32
C SER A 272 -2.67 -11.62 12.76
N LEU A 273 -2.08 -12.47 13.63
CA LEU A 273 -1.82 -12.15 15.03
C LEU A 273 -1.03 -10.85 15.22
N PHE A 274 -0.08 -10.56 14.34
CA PHE A 274 0.84 -9.43 14.50
C PHE A 274 0.60 -8.28 13.52
N PHE A 275 -0.09 -8.51 12.39
CA PHE A 275 -0.18 -7.51 11.33
C PHE A 275 -1.61 -7.15 10.90
N GLU A 276 -2.65 -7.88 11.36
CA GLU A 276 -4.03 -7.54 11.01
C GLU A 276 -4.75 -6.79 12.14
N ALA A 277 -5.76 -5.99 11.73
CA ALA A 277 -6.55 -5.16 12.64
C ALA A 277 -7.59 -5.93 13.46
N ASN A 278 -7.89 -7.19 13.10
CA ASN A 278 -9.00 -7.96 13.70
C ASN A 278 -8.55 -8.95 14.79
N HIS A 279 -7.37 -8.74 15.35
CA HIS A 279 -6.86 -9.60 16.41
C HIS A 279 -7.26 -9.04 17.79
N ASP A 280 -7.96 -9.84 18.59
CA ASP A 280 -8.18 -9.55 20.02
C ASP A 280 -6.93 -10.00 20.78
N GLY A 281 -6.09 -9.03 21.11
CA GLY A 281 -4.69 -9.24 21.46
C GLY A 281 -4.42 -10.00 22.75
N ASP A 282 -3.29 -10.70 22.76
CA ASP A 282 -2.64 -11.34 23.92
C ASP A 282 -1.95 -10.29 24.84
N GLY A 283 -2.59 -9.13 25.05
CA GLY A 283 -2.05 -8.04 25.89
C GLY A 283 -1.23 -6.99 25.13
N TRP A 284 -1.34 -6.96 23.80
CA TRP A 284 -0.83 -5.90 22.92
C TRP A 284 -1.87 -5.46 21.91
N PRO A 285 -1.75 -4.23 21.33
CA PRO A 285 -2.69 -3.76 20.32
C PRO A 285 -2.62 -4.58 19.02
N PRO A 286 -3.72 -4.65 18.25
CA PRO A 286 -3.68 -5.17 16.88
C PRO A 286 -2.56 -4.50 16.05
N ARG A 287 -2.05 -5.19 15.03
CA ARG A 287 -0.98 -4.67 14.15
C ARG A 287 0.33 -4.33 14.88
N VAL A 288 0.56 -4.86 16.07
CA VAL A 288 1.74 -4.56 16.91
C VAL A 288 3.08 -4.75 16.18
N GLY A 289 3.12 -5.56 15.12
CA GLY A 289 4.28 -5.77 14.27
C GLY A 289 4.88 -4.49 13.70
N TYR A 290 4.02 -3.51 13.36
CA TYR A 290 4.47 -2.20 12.89
C TYR A 290 5.26 -1.44 13.95
N ALA A 291 4.76 -1.39 15.18
CA ALA A 291 5.41 -0.67 16.28
C ALA A 291 6.70 -1.37 16.75
N VAL A 292 6.69 -2.70 16.85
CA VAL A 292 7.90 -3.48 17.20
C VAL A 292 8.95 -3.35 16.09
N GLY A 293 8.54 -3.48 14.82
CA GLY A 293 9.40 -3.33 13.65
C GLY A 293 10.02 -1.93 13.56
N LEU A 294 9.22 -0.87 13.75
CA LEU A 294 9.70 0.51 13.80
C LEU A 294 10.75 0.71 14.89
N ARG A 295 10.49 0.18 16.10
CA ARG A 295 11.44 0.29 17.21
C ARG A 295 12.78 -0.39 16.89
N ILE A 296 12.74 -1.56 16.26
CA ILE A 296 13.95 -2.27 15.81
C ILE A 296 14.66 -1.46 14.73
N ALA A 297 13.94 -1.01 13.71
CA ALA A 297 14.50 -0.26 12.59
C ALA A 297 15.15 1.07 13.03
N ARG A 298 14.57 1.78 14.00
CA ARG A 298 15.17 2.98 14.62
C ARG A 298 16.53 2.65 15.28
N GLY A 299 16.62 1.54 16.01
CA GLY A 299 17.88 1.08 16.60
C GLY A 299 18.94 0.78 15.54
N LEU A 300 18.56 0.07 14.48
CA LEU A 300 19.45 -0.29 13.38
C LEU A 300 19.85 0.93 12.53
N GLY A 301 18.98 1.92 12.40
CA GLY A 301 19.21 3.14 11.61
C GLY A 301 20.34 4.04 12.13
N THR A 302 20.87 3.76 13.32
CA THR A 302 22.10 4.41 13.83
C THR A 302 23.38 3.91 13.13
N ALA A 303 23.34 2.71 12.53
CA ALA A 303 24.48 2.06 11.90
C ALA A 303 24.22 1.59 10.46
N MET A 304 22.96 1.64 10.00
CA MET A 304 22.53 1.11 8.69
C MET A 304 21.65 2.13 7.98
N SER A 305 21.97 2.44 6.72
CA SER A 305 21.14 3.31 5.88
C SER A 305 19.91 2.58 5.33
N LEU A 306 18.91 3.34 4.84
CA LEU A 306 17.70 2.78 4.18
C LEU A 306 18.04 1.86 2.99
N PRO A 307 18.99 2.21 2.08
CA PRO A 307 19.42 1.30 1.03
C PRO A 307 20.04 -0.01 1.56
N GLN A 308 20.83 0.07 2.62
CA GLN A 308 21.40 -1.13 3.23
C GLN A 308 20.34 -2.03 3.88
N MET A 309 19.32 -1.42 4.51
CA MET A 309 18.18 -2.17 5.05
C MET A 309 17.40 -2.87 3.94
N ALA A 310 17.06 -2.16 2.85
CA ALA A 310 16.32 -2.73 1.74
C ALA A 310 17.05 -3.87 1.03
N ALA A 311 18.39 -3.82 0.95
CA ALA A 311 19.22 -4.81 0.29
C ALA A 311 19.71 -5.95 1.20
N LEU A 312 19.33 -5.96 2.50
CA LEU A 312 19.84 -6.96 3.44
C LEU A 312 19.33 -8.37 3.07
N PRO A 313 20.22 -9.38 2.88
CA PRO A 313 19.79 -10.73 2.53
C PRO A 313 18.91 -11.38 3.60
N ALA A 314 17.94 -12.21 3.20
CA ALA A 314 16.94 -12.82 4.07
C ALA A 314 17.52 -13.50 5.32
N GLN A 315 18.63 -14.25 5.17
CA GLN A 315 19.30 -14.88 6.32
C GLN A 315 19.79 -13.83 7.32
N ARG A 316 20.40 -12.74 6.83
CA ARG A 316 20.89 -11.65 7.68
C ARG A 316 19.75 -10.88 8.35
N VAL A 317 18.64 -10.70 7.64
CA VAL A 317 17.40 -10.14 8.21
C VAL A 317 16.94 -10.96 9.39
N ARG A 318 16.83 -12.29 9.22
CA ARG A 318 16.41 -13.20 10.29
C ARG A 318 17.33 -13.15 11.52
N GLU A 319 18.65 -13.21 11.30
CA GLU A 319 19.65 -13.13 12.38
C GLU A 319 19.56 -11.78 13.13
N THR A 320 19.48 -10.68 12.38
CA THR A 320 19.37 -9.32 12.92
C THR A 320 18.11 -9.15 13.76
N LEU A 321 16.96 -9.61 13.24
CA LEU A 321 15.69 -9.55 13.97
C LEU A 321 15.69 -10.43 15.22
N ALA A 322 16.25 -11.64 15.16
CA ALA A 322 16.36 -12.52 16.33
C ALA A 322 17.15 -11.83 17.44
N GLN A 323 18.30 -11.23 17.11
CA GLN A 323 19.13 -10.51 18.09
C GLN A 323 18.40 -9.25 18.63
N ALA A 324 17.76 -8.46 17.76
CA ALA A 324 17.05 -7.26 18.17
C ALA A 324 15.85 -7.58 19.07
N LEU A 325 15.07 -8.61 18.73
CA LEU A 325 13.94 -9.06 19.56
C LEU A 325 14.38 -9.59 20.93
N GLN A 326 15.51 -10.31 21.00
CA GLN A 326 16.09 -10.72 22.29
C GLN A 326 16.46 -9.53 23.17
N GLY A 327 16.98 -8.45 22.55
CA GLY A 327 17.32 -7.23 23.27
C GLY A 327 16.11 -6.40 23.72
N LEU A 328 14.93 -6.61 23.10
CA LEU A 328 13.67 -5.96 23.46
C LEU A 328 12.86 -6.76 24.46
N ALA A 329 12.96 -8.08 24.45
CA ALA A 329 12.19 -9.02 25.28
C ALA A 329 12.59 -8.96 26.74
#